data_f70aac5c3b07317e0bec34e271641a7a
#
_entry.id   f70aac5c3b07317e0bec34e271641a7a
#
_cell.length_a   1.000
_cell.length_b   1.000
_cell.length_c   1.000
_cell.angle_alpha   90.00
_cell.angle_beta   90.00
_cell.angle_gamma   90.00
#
_symmetry.space_group_name_H-M   'P 1'
#
loop_
_entity.id
_entity.type
_entity.pdbx_description
1 polymer ?
#
loop_
_entity_poly.entity_id
_entity_poly.type
_entity_poly.pdbx_seq_one_letter_code
_entity_poly.pdbx_strand_id
1 'polypeptide(L)'
;MRKKLLVIEDDPDILELLKIVFRDTGYDVIFSDTELGTDYIRVLHPDLILLDVRLKGSPRSGIQICKDLKSDPKTEKLPVILCSGEYNLPDIAKNCNADMYLAKPYDTIDLMFQVNKYLS
;
A
#
# COMPACT_ATOMS: atom_id res chain seq x y z
N MET A 1 3.69 -17.32 -12.23
CA MET A 1 2.54 -16.83 -11.45
C MET A 1 2.51 -15.30 -11.48
N ARG A 2 1.31 -14.74 -11.49
CA ARG A 2 1.15 -13.29 -11.48
C ARG A 2 1.51 -12.75 -10.10
N LYS A 3 2.23 -11.64 -10.07
CA LYS A 3 2.50 -10.95 -8.81
C LYS A 3 1.23 -10.27 -8.31
N LYS A 4 1.06 -10.28 -7.00
CA LYS A 4 -0.15 -9.79 -6.34
C LYS A 4 0.14 -8.46 -5.65
N LEU A 5 -0.61 -7.43 -6.01
CA LEU A 5 -0.53 -6.09 -5.42
C LEU A 5 -1.82 -5.82 -4.64
N LEU A 6 -1.68 -5.48 -3.37
CA LEU A 6 -2.81 -5.03 -2.56
C LEU A 6 -2.76 -3.52 -2.44
N VAL A 7 -3.85 -2.86 -2.80
CA VAL A 7 -4.00 -1.40 -2.72
C VAL A 7 -5.07 -1.08 -1.69
N ILE A 8 -4.71 -0.37 -0.63
CA ILE A 8 -5.64 0.10 0.39
C ILE A 8 -5.68 1.63 0.32
N GLU A 9 -6.77 2.17 -0.23
CA GLU A 9 -6.95 3.58 -0.51
C GLU A 9 -8.43 3.92 -0.44
N ASP A 10 -8.82 4.92 0.34
CA ASP A 10 -10.23 5.25 0.52
C ASP A 10 -10.76 6.36 -0.39
N ASP A 11 -9.88 7.12 -1.06
CA ASP A 11 -10.30 8.16 -1.99
C ASP A 11 -10.78 7.52 -3.30
N PRO A 12 -12.07 7.68 -3.66
CA PRO A 12 -12.61 7.03 -4.85
C PRO A 12 -11.97 7.51 -6.15
N ASP A 13 -11.55 8.77 -6.22
CA ASP A 13 -10.89 9.30 -7.42
C ASP A 13 -9.51 8.69 -7.60
N ILE A 14 -8.76 8.53 -6.50
CA ILE A 14 -7.45 7.89 -6.55
C ILE A 14 -7.60 6.41 -6.88
N LEU A 15 -8.60 5.73 -6.32
CA LEU A 15 -8.87 4.33 -6.66
C LEU A 15 -9.14 4.16 -8.15
N GLU A 16 -9.95 5.03 -8.75
CA GLU A 16 -10.22 4.96 -10.18
C GLU A 16 -8.95 5.20 -11.02
N LEU A 17 -8.11 6.16 -10.60
CA LEU A 17 -6.83 6.40 -11.24
C LEU A 17 -5.94 5.16 -11.18
N LEU A 18 -5.83 4.54 -10.01
CA LEU A 18 -4.97 3.37 -9.83
C LEU A 18 -5.48 2.16 -10.59
N LYS A 19 -6.80 1.99 -10.72
CA LYS A 19 -7.39 0.95 -11.56
C LYS A 19 -6.96 1.12 -13.01
N ILE A 20 -6.95 2.35 -13.50
CA ILE A 20 -6.50 2.66 -14.86
C ILE A 20 -5.00 2.38 -15.00
N VAL A 21 -4.19 2.86 -14.05
CA VAL A 21 -2.73 2.74 -14.09
C VAL A 21 -2.30 1.27 -14.13
N PHE A 22 -2.96 0.42 -13.34
CA PHE A 22 -2.55 -0.98 -13.21
C PHE A 22 -3.28 -1.94 -14.15
N ARG A 23 -4.22 -1.46 -14.96
CA ARG A 23 -5.10 -2.33 -15.77
C ARG A 23 -4.36 -3.29 -16.69
N ASP A 24 -3.30 -2.81 -17.35
CA ASP A 24 -2.59 -3.59 -18.37
C ASP A 24 -1.21 -4.05 -17.92
N THR A 25 -0.96 -4.09 -16.61
CA THR A 25 0.37 -4.44 -16.07
C THR A 25 0.62 -5.95 -16.00
N GLY A 26 -0.44 -6.75 -16.00
CA GLY A 26 -0.33 -8.18 -15.75
C GLY A 26 -0.28 -8.55 -14.28
N TYR A 27 -0.25 -7.58 -13.36
CA TYR A 27 -0.33 -7.85 -11.93
C TYR A 27 -1.76 -8.23 -11.54
N ASP A 28 -1.87 -9.08 -10.52
CA ASP A 28 -3.14 -9.38 -9.87
C ASP A 28 -3.35 -8.32 -8.79
N VAL A 29 -4.21 -7.34 -9.05
CA VAL A 29 -4.38 -6.18 -8.18
C VAL A 29 -5.69 -6.28 -7.43
N ILE A 30 -5.59 -6.18 -6.10
CA ILE A 30 -6.74 -6.21 -5.21
C ILE A 30 -6.87 -4.83 -4.58
N PHE A 31 -8.05 -4.21 -4.74
CA PHE A 31 -8.33 -2.87 -4.22
C PHE A 31 -9.25 -2.96 -3.02
N SER A 32 -8.94 -2.21 -1.97
CA SER A 32 -9.82 -2.04 -0.82
C SER A 32 -9.93 -0.57 -0.47
N ASP A 33 -11.14 -0.11 -0.19
CA ASP A 33 -11.39 1.26 0.26
C ASP A 33 -11.47 1.37 1.78
N THR A 34 -11.27 0.25 2.49
CA THR A 34 -11.26 0.20 3.95
C THR A 34 -10.05 -0.55 4.45
N GLU A 35 -9.79 -0.43 5.75
CA GLU A 35 -8.74 -1.23 6.35
C GLU A 35 -9.05 -2.72 6.22
N LEU A 36 -7.99 -3.52 6.20
CA LEU A 36 -8.08 -4.98 6.24
C LEU A 36 -7.30 -5.48 7.45
N GLY A 37 -7.83 -6.49 8.12
CA GLY A 37 -7.17 -7.09 9.27
C GLY A 37 -5.85 -7.75 8.87
N THR A 38 -4.91 -7.79 9.81
CA THR A 38 -3.59 -8.38 9.60
C THR A 38 -3.71 -9.85 9.18
N ASP A 39 -4.62 -10.59 9.79
CA ASP A 39 -4.84 -12.01 9.43
C ASP A 39 -5.35 -12.18 8.01
N TYR A 40 -6.24 -11.28 7.56
CA TYR A 40 -6.74 -11.31 6.20
C TYR A 40 -5.60 -11.03 5.20
N ILE A 41 -4.78 -10.03 5.48
CA ILE A 41 -3.64 -9.68 4.63
C ILE A 41 -2.65 -10.85 4.58
N ARG A 42 -2.40 -11.49 5.71
CA ARG A 42 -1.53 -12.66 5.78
C ARG A 42 -2.03 -13.80 4.88
N VAL A 43 -3.32 -14.10 4.94
CA VAL A 43 -3.92 -15.17 4.12
C VAL A 43 -3.89 -14.79 2.65
N LEU A 44 -4.16 -13.52 2.33
CA LEU A 44 -4.12 -13.02 0.97
C LEU A 44 -2.72 -13.10 0.37
N HIS A 45 -1.69 -12.92 1.19
CA HIS A 45 -0.26 -13.03 0.86
C HIS A 45 0.13 -12.18 -0.36
N PRO A 46 -0.05 -10.85 -0.30
CA PRO A 46 0.37 -10.01 -1.42
C PRO A 46 1.89 -9.95 -1.52
N ASP A 47 2.37 -9.65 -2.73
CA ASP A 47 3.79 -9.43 -2.97
C ASP A 47 4.22 -7.99 -2.68
N LEU A 48 3.25 -7.07 -2.64
CA LEU A 48 3.46 -5.66 -2.31
C LEU A 48 2.15 -5.07 -1.83
N ILE A 49 2.24 -4.18 -0.85
CA ILE A 49 1.09 -3.42 -0.31
C ILE A 49 1.31 -1.94 -0.57
N LEU A 50 0.37 -1.31 -1.27
CA LEU A 50 0.31 0.13 -1.46
C LEU A 50 -0.75 0.65 -0.49
N LEU A 51 -0.34 1.41 0.54
CA LEU A 51 -1.15 1.68 1.72
C LEU A 51 -1.24 3.17 1.98
N ASP A 52 -2.46 3.71 1.95
CA ASP A 52 -2.71 5.10 2.32
C ASP A 52 -2.60 5.27 3.83
N VAL A 53 -1.98 6.37 4.27
CA VAL A 53 -1.85 6.70 5.69
C VAL A 53 -3.21 7.01 6.30
N ARG A 54 -4.07 7.76 5.58
CA ARG A 54 -5.38 8.15 6.09
C ARG A 54 -6.48 7.31 5.45
N LEU A 55 -7.17 6.54 6.28
CA LEU A 55 -8.30 5.72 5.87
C LEU A 55 -9.54 6.21 6.62
N LYS A 56 -10.31 7.09 5.99
CA LYS A 56 -11.49 7.71 6.58
C LYS A 56 -12.50 6.63 6.96
N GLY A 57 -13.09 6.78 8.15
CA GLY A 57 -14.08 5.84 8.64
C GLY A 57 -13.53 4.49 9.09
N SER A 58 -12.24 4.27 8.99
CA SER A 58 -11.61 3.03 9.46
C SER A 58 -11.13 3.17 10.90
N PRO A 59 -11.26 2.12 11.74
CA PRO A 59 -10.77 2.16 13.12
C PRO A 59 -9.25 2.32 13.21
N ARG A 60 -8.51 1.81 12.23
CA ARG A 60 -7.05 1.93 12.20
C ARG A 60 -6.61 2.79 11.03
N SER A 61 -5.58 3.61 11.24
CA SER A 61 -4.91 4.33 10.17
C SER A 61 -3.97 3.39 9.41
N GLY A 62 -3.48 3.86 8.24
CA GLY A 62 -2.44 3.14 7.52
C GLY A 62 -1.16 2.99 8.33
N ILE A 63 -0.85 3.96 9.19
CA ILE A 63 0.31 3.87 10.09
C ILE A 63 0.16 2.65 11.01
N GLN A 64 -1.01 2.49 11.63
CA GLN A 64 -1.24 1.38 12.54
C GLN A 64 -1.23 0.03 11.80
N ILE A 65 -1.82 -0.02 10.61
CA ILE A 65 -1.79 -1.24 9.78
C ILE A 65 -0.33 -1.62 9.47
N CYS A 66 0.48 -0.64 9.06
CA CYS A 66 1.88 -0.89 8.75
C CYS A 66 2.64 -1.39 9.97
N LYS A 67 2.44 -0.76 11.13
CA LYS A 67 3.08 -1.20 12.38
C LYS A 67 2.68 -2.63 12.73
N ASP A 68 1.41 -2.96 12.60
CA ASP A 68 0.91 -4.30 12.92
C ASP A 68 1.54 -5.35 11.99
N LEU A 69 1.62 -5.05 10.68
CA LEU A 69 2.25 -5.94 9.72
C LEU A 69 3.74 -6.14 10.02
N LYS A 70 4.44 -5.07 10.33
CA LYS A 70 5.90 -5.12 10.55
C LYS A 70 6.29 -5.70 11.90
N SER A 71 5.36 -5.81 12.84
CA SER A 71 5.62 -6.41 14.14
C SER A 71 5.22 -7.89 14.25
N ASP A 72 4.59 -8.44 13.21
CA ASP A 72 4.18 -9.85 13.18
C ASP A 72 5.20 -10.63 12.34
N PRO A 73 5.85 -11.69 12.90
CA PRO A 73 6.81 -12.49 12.14
C PRO A 73 6.26 -13.09 10.85
N LYS A 74 4.95 -13.27 10.77
CA LYS A 74 4.30 -13.86 9.58
C LYS A 74 4.09 -12.86 8.45
N THR A 75 4.16 -11.55 8.73
CA THR A 75 3.89 -10.49 7.74
C THR A 75 5.01 -9.46 7.65
N GLU A 76 6.01 -9.50 8.54
CA GLU A 76 7.03 -8.45 8.61
C GLU A 76 7.84 -8.28 7.32
N LYS A 77 7.92 -9.31 6.50
CA LYS A 77 8.68 -9.28 5.23
C LYS A 77 7.86 -8.80 4.04
N LEU A 78 6.55 -8.61 4.21
CA LEU A 78 5.72 -8.08 3.12
C LEU A 78 6.12 -6.63 2.86
N PRO A 79 6.53 -6.27 1.63
CA PRO A 79 6.90 -4.89 1.33
C PRO A 79 5.68 -3.97 1.43
N VAL A 80 5.86 -2.82 2.06
CA VAL A 80 4.80 -1.80 2.24
C VAL A 80 5.30 -0.47 1.71
N ILE A 81 4.55 0.12 0.77
CA ILE A 81 4.75 1.48 0.32
C ILE A 81 3.64 2.33 0.93
N LEU A 82 4.01 3.29 1.79
CA LEU A 82 3.06 4.24 2.34
C LEU A 82 2.84 5.41 1.38
N CYS A 83 1.60 5.85 1.28
CA CYS A 83 1.22 6.97 0.43
C CYS A 83 0.48 8.02 1.25
N SER A 84 0.85 9.28 1.12
CA SER A 84 0.23 10.34 1.89
C SER A 84 0.53 11.72 1.32
N GLY A 85 -0.36 12.67 1.58
CA GLY A 85 -0.11 14.09 1.35
C GLY A 85 0.54 14.79 2.54
N GLU A 86 0.87 14.05 3.61
CA GLU A 86 1.50 14.63 4.79
C GLU A 86 2.93 15.07 4.49
N TYR A 87 3.32 16.27 4.99
CA TYR A 87 4.67 16.79 4.75
C TYR A 87 5.75 15.98 5.49
N ASN A 88 5.40 15.33 6.58
CA ASN A 88 6.32 14.53 7.39
C ASN A 88 6.31 13.03 7.02
N LEU A 89 5.94 12.71 5.79
CA LEU A 89 5.84 11.33 5.32
C LEU A 89 7.12 10.51 5.51
N PRO A 90 8.34 11.04 5.25
CA PRO A 90 9.56 10.25 5.52
C PRO A 90 9.67 9.79 6.96
N ASP A 91 9.35 10.65 7.92
CA ASP A 91 9.40 10.30 9.34
C ASP A 91 8.32 9.28 9.71
N ILE A 92 7.12 9.45 9.16
CA ILE A 92 6.03 8.49 9.37
C ILE A 92 6.44 7.11 8.87
N ALA A 93 6.99 7.02 7.66
CA ALA A 93 7.42 5.76 7.07
C ALA A 93 8.52 5.10 7.90
N LYS A 94 9.49 5.87 8.35
CA LYS A 94 10.57 5.37 9.20
C LYS A 94 10.04 4.83 10.52
N ASN A 95 9.11 5.55 11.16
CA ASN A 95 8.58 5.18 12.47
C ASN A 95 7.73 3.91 12.44
N CYS A 96 7.11 3.57 11.31
CA CYS A 96 6.33 2.35 11.20
C CYS A 96 7.04 1.26 10.38
N ASN A 97 8.32 1.48 10.02
CA ASN A 97 9.15 0.53 9.28
C ASN A 97 8.62 0.19 7.89
N ALA A 98 7.95 1.15 7.23
CA ALA A 98 7.56 0.98 5.85
C ALA A 98 8.80 0.86 4.96
N ASP A 99 8.70 0.10 3.89
CA ASP A 99 9.82 -0.13 2.97
C ASP A 99 10.06 1.06 2.04
N MET A 100 9.02 1.81 1.73
CA MET A 100 9.07 2.96 0.84
C MET A 100 7.91 3.90 1.15
N TYR A 101 7.99 5.12 0.64
CA TYR A 101 6.88 6.08 0.72
C TYR A 101 6.77 6.85 -0.58
N LEU A 102 5.54 7.26 -0.92
CA LEU A 102 5.23 8.06 -2.10
C LEU A 102 4.31 9.21 -1.72
N ALA A 103 4.70 10.43 -2.08
CA ALA A 103 3.89 11.61 -1.80
C ALA A 103 2.70 11.70 -2.75
N LYS A 104 1.57 12.19 -2.24
CA LYS A 104 0.43 12.56 -3.05
C LYS A 104 0.50 14.04 -3.40
N PRO A 105 0.03 14.48 -4.56
CA PRO A 105 -0.53 13.65 -5.64
C PRO A 105 0.54 12.80 -6.33
N TYR A 106 0.15 11.63 -6.81
CA TYR A 106 1.11 10.72 -7.43
C TYR A 106 1.66 11.27 -8.74
N ASP A 107 2.97 11.09 -8.92
CA ASP A 107 3.56 11.01 -10.24
C ASP A 107 3.40 9.56 -10.69
N THR A 108 2.57 9.29 -11.70
CA THR A 108 2.25 7.93 -12.10
C THR A 108 3.46 7.18 -12.66
N ILE A 109 4.43 7.90 -13.24
CA ILE A 109 5.66 7.28 -13.73
C ILE A 109 6.49 6.80 -12.56
N ASP A 110 6.66 7.63 -11.53
CA ASP A 110 7.40 7.25 -10.33
C ASP A 110 6.70 6.11 -9.58
N LEU A 111 5.38 6.19 -9.46
CA LEU A 111 4.59 5.12 -8.84
C LEU A 111 4.85 3.77 -9.54
N MET A 112 4.76 3.75 -10.87
CA MET A 112 5.00 2.52 -11.62
C MET A 112 6.43 2.04 -11.50
N PHE A 113 7.40 2.94 -11.50
CA PHE A 113 8.79 2.59 -11.30
C PHE A 113 9.00 1.89 -9.96
N GLN A 114 8.46 2.44 -8.88
CA GLN A 114 8.60 1.87 -7.55
C GLN A 114 7.87 0.53 -7.42
N VAL A 115 6.65 0.44 -7.94
CA VAL A 115 5.88 -0.80 -7.90
C VAL A 115 6.60 -1.90 -8.68
N ASN A 116 7.08 -1.60 -9.88
CA ASN A 116 7.81 -2.58 -10.70
C ASN A 116 9.10 -3.04 -10.01
N LYS A 117 9.76 -2.15 -9.30
CA LYS A 117 10.98 -2.48 -8.56
C LYS A 117 10.74 -3.60 -7.54
N TYR A 118 9.58 -3.58 -6.88
CA TYR A 118 9.23 -4.60 -5.88
C TYR A 118 8.62 -5.86 -6.51
N LEU A 119 7.94 -5.73 -7.65
CA LEU A 119 7.18 -6.83 -8.24
C LEU A 119 7.88 -7.54 -9.40
N SER A 120 8.99 -7.00 -9.86
CA SER A 120 9.73 -7.62 -10.97
C SER A 120 10.65 -8.72 -10.51
#